data_0ae5a220698956144132e8a54c1fc35e
#
_entry.id   0ae5a220698956144132e8a54c1fc35e
#
_cell.length_a   1.000
_cell.length_b   1.000
_cell.length_c   1.000
_cell.angle_alpha   90.00
_cell.angle_beta   90.00
_cell.angle_gamma   90.00
#
_symmetry.space_group_name_H-M   'P 1'
#
loop_
_entity.id
_entity.type
_entity.pdbx_description
1 polymer ?
#
loop_
_entity_poly.entity_id
_entity_poly.type
_entity_poly.pdbx_seq_one_letter_code
_entity_poly.pdbx_strand_id
1 'polypeptide(L)'
;DPALVAAIVDSSLSHESKELGFFRNLLSGVLDPDKLDYLNRDAYFCGVPHGIQDVDFILAEIRPRAGGLMVTEKGLSAVESILFSKYMMYKTVYWHKTVRIATGMIKKAVLLALKASVLQPEDLYWLDDYQFATLTERHEFAPFQLIRRVIERRLYKLVAAVAFDAENTLHLKLQDVNDRLGFEEDLVRAVEKLMGRRLQLQSLIIDVPEPITFEINLPVLQGGNGEVTVYEHSRSVFNRDSVRSFVRSLRTISLFAEQEDELSRALEKINVKKILTEGMR
;
A
#
# COMPACT_ATOMS: atom_id res chain seq x y z
N ASP A 1 -18.70 15.52 -19.35
CA ASP A 1 -18.01 14.78 -20.40
C ASP A 1 -17.10 13.72 -19.73
N PRO A 2 -17.32 12.40 -19.99
CA PRO A 2 -16.52 11.32 -19.42
C PRO A 2 -15.01 11.45 -19.72
N ALA A 3 -14.63 11.97 -20.87
CA ALA A 3 -13.23 12.14 -21.26
C ALA A 3 -12.53 13.19 -20.37
N LEU A 4 -13.23 14.25 -19.97
CA LEU A 4 -12.70 15.25 -19.04
C LEU A 4 -12.53 14.66 -17.63
N VAL A 5 -13.49 13.85 -17.17
CA VAL A 5 -13.38 13.15 -15.88
C VAL A 5 -12.20 12.18 -15.91
N ALA A 6 -12.06 11.37 -16.96
CA ALA A 6 -10.93 10.49 -17.13
C ALA A 6 -9.59 11.27 -17.12
N ALA A 7 -9.51 12.42 -17.82
CA ALA A 7 -8.30 13.24 -17.84
C ALA A 7 -7.97 13.87 -16.48
N ILE A 8 -8.94 14.08 -15.59
CA ILE A 8 -8.69 14.55 -14.21
C ILE A 8 -8.12 13.40 -13.36
N VAL A 9 -8.70 12.21 -13.45
CA VAL A 9 -8.38 11.07 -12.59
C VAL A 9 -7.10 10.36 -13.04
N ASP A 10 -6.94 10.15 -14.33
CA ASP A 10 -5.79 9.44 -14.92
C ASP A 10 -4.68 10.46 -15.30
N SER A 11 -3.61 10.46 -14.52
CA SER A 11 -2.45 11.30 -14.75
C SER A 11 -1.66 10.99 -16.03
N SER A 12 -1.85 9.79 -16.62
CA SER A 12 -1.20 9.38 -17.87
C SER A 12 -1.82 10.07 -19.10
N LEU A 13 -3.07 10.53 -19.00
CA LEU A 13 -3.74 11.24 -20.08
C LEU A 13 -3.24 12.67 -20.17
N SER A 14 -2.75 13.06 -21.36
CA SER A 14 -2.31 14.43 -21.62
C SER A 14 -3.48 15.40 -21.61
N HIS A 15 -3.26 16.63 -21.14
CA HIS A 15 -4.22 17.72 -21.22
C HIS A 15 -3.47 19.07 -21.31
N GLU A 16 -4.03 20.01 -22.06
CA GLU A 16 -3.50 21.38 -22.20
C GLU A 16 -4.24 22.40 -21.32
N SER A 17 -5.40 22.03 -20.77
CA SER A 17 -6.24 22.91 -19.95
C SER A 17 -5.64 23.14 -18.57
N LYS A 18 -5.45 24.42 -18.21
CA LYS A 18 -5.04 24.82 -16.84
C LYS A 18 -6.07 24.45 -15.79
N GLU A 19 -7.34 24.45 -16.17
CA GLU A 19 -8.45 24.07 -15.29
C GLU A 19 -8.41 22.57 -14.95
N LEU A 20 -8.20 21.70 -15.95
CA LEU A 20 -8.01 20.27 -15.71
C LEU A 20 -6.79 20.01 -14.83
N GLY A 21 -5.69 20.73 -15.06
CA GLY A 21 -4.50 20.69 -14.20
C GLY A 21 -4.80 21.09 -12.76
N PHE A 22 -5.64 22.09 -12.56
CA PHE A 22 -6.07 22.50 -11.21
C PHE A 22 -6.87 21.38 -10.51
N PHE A 23 -7.88 20.81 -11.17
CA PHE A 23 -8.68 19.72 -10.59
C PHE A 23 -7.85 18.46 -10.34
N ARG A 24 -6.94 18.13 -11.23
CA ARG A 24 -6.00 17.02 -11.04
C ARG A 24 -5.16 17.19 -9.76
N ASN A 25 -4.57 18.39 -9.59
CA ASN A 25 -3.78 18.71 -8.40
C ASN A 25 -4.63 18.78 -7.12
N LEU A 26 -5.90 19.15 -7.23
CA LEU A 26 -6.84 19.12 -6.12
C LEU A 26 -7.11 17.69 -5.65
N LEU A 27 -7.29 16.74 -6.58
CA LEU A 27 -7.64 15.34 -6.29
C LEU A 27 -6.44 14.44 -5.97
N SER A 28 -5.22 14.86 -6.28
CA SER A 28 -4.00 14.06 -6.05
C SER A 28 -2.92 14.77 -5.22
N GLY A 29 -3.26 15.92 -4.63
CA GLY A 29 -2.33 16.74 -3.85
C GLY A 29 -2.12 16.26 -2.41
N VAL A 30 -1.31 17.00 -1.66
CA VAL A 30 -1.08 16.78 -0.20
C VAL A 30 -2.38 16.90 0.58
N LEU A 31 -3.20 17.87 0.21
CA LEU A 31 -4.46 18.23 0.86
C LEU A 31 -5.67 17.78 0.04
N ASP A 32 -5.57 16.60 -0.60
CA ASP A 32 -6.70 16.07 -1.34
C ASP A 32 -7.88 15.74 -0.42
N PRO A 33 -9.12 15.90 -0.90
CA PRO A 33 -10.33 15.66 -0.12
C PRO A 33 -10.41 14.23 0.42
N ASP A 34 -9.87 13.27 -0.32
CA ASP A 34 -9.87 11.86 0.06
C ASP A 34 -9.03 11.63 1.33
N LYS A 35 -7.82 12.21 1.41
CA LYS A 35 -6.98 12.15 2.61
C LYS A 35 -7.65 12.80 3.82
N LEU A 36 -8.30 13.95 3.62
CA LEU A 36 -9.00 14.65 4.70
C LEU A 36 -10.20 13.84 5.22
N ASP A 37 -10.85 13.07 4.35
CA ASP A 37 -11.95 12.19 4.76
C ASP A 37 -11.43 10.90 5.42
N TYR A 38 -10.63 10.09 4.70
CA TYR A 38 -10.36 8.74 5.16
C TYR A 38 -9.48 8.71 6.42
N LEU A 39 -8.55 9.65 6.60
CA LEU A 39 -7.73 9.66 7.82
C LEU A 39 -8.59 9.80 9.08
N ASN A 40 -9.57 10.71 9.06
CA ASN A 40 -10.51 10.91 10.17
C ASN A 40 -11.42 9.68 10.33
N ARG A 41 -12.04 9.24 9.26
CA ARG A 41 -13.00 8.14 9.27
C ARG A 41 -12.35 6.84 9.73
N ASP A 42 -11.21 6.49 9.15
CA ASP A 42 -10.51 5.25 9.49
C ASP A 42 -9.96 5.28 10.91
N ALA A 43 -9.44 6.44 11.38
CA ALA A 43 -9.03 6.59 12.77
C ALA A 43 -10.18 6.33 13.75
N TYR A 44 -11.36 6.87 13.44
CA TYR A 44 -12.56 6.68 14.25
C TYR A 44 -13.00 5.21 14.28
N PHE A 45 -13.16 4.57 13.12
CA PHE A 45 -13.64 3.20 13.04
C PHE A 45 -12.62 2.16 13.49
N CYS A 46 -11.32 2.43 13.34
CA CYS A 46 -10.26 1.56 13.88
C CYS A 46 -9.96 1.80 15.36
N GLY A 47 -10.54 2.85 15.98
CA GLY A 47 -10.34 3.17 17.39
C GLY A 47 -8.91 3.55 17.75
N VAL A 48 -8.18 4.19 16.83
CA VAL A 48 -6.79 4.62 17.05
C VAL A 48 -6.73 6.12 17.43
N PRO A 49 -5.78 6.54 18.30
CA PRO A 49 -5.74 7.92 18.82
C PRO A 49 -5.05 8.91 17.87
N HIS A 50 -4.69 8.50 16.67
CA HIS A 50 -4.01 9.31 15.64
C HIS A 50 -4.77 9.20 14.32
N GLY A 51 -4.63 10.20 13.46
CA GLY A 51 -5.37 10.30 12.20
C GLY A 51 -6.48 11.34 12.22
N ILE A 52 -6.92 11.80 13.42
CA ILE A 52 -7.91 12.86 13.55
C ILE A 52 -7.28 14.20 13.16
N GLN A 53 -7.95 14.92 12.26
CA GLN A 53 -7.53 16.20 11.72
C GLN A 53 -8.60 17.27 11.96
N ASP A 54 -8.15 18.51 12.22
CA ASP A 54 -9.03 19.69 12.21
C ASP A 54 -9.23 20.14 10.75
N VAL A 55 -10.21 19.53 10.09
CA VAL A 55 -10.49 19.80 8.67
C VAL A 55 -10.93 21.24 8.44
N ASP A 56 -11.69 21.82 9.37
CA ASP A 56 -12.16 23.20 9.24
C ASP A 56 -10.99 24.19 9.27
N PHE A 57 -10.04 23.99 10.18
CA PHE A 57 -8.82 24.79 10.21
C PHE A 57 -7.98 24.62 8.94
N ILE A 58 -7.81 23.38 8.45
CA ILE A 58 -7.10 23.10 7.22
C ILE A 58 -7.72 23.85 6.04
N LEU A 59 -9.04 23.76 5.89
CA LEU A 59 -9.77 24.44 4.82
C LEU A 59 -9.69 25.98 4.93
N ALA A 60 -9.69 26.51 6.14
CA ALA A 60 -9.52 27.95 6.37
C ALA A 60 -8.14 28.47 5.95
N GLU A 61 -7.11 27.63 5.96
CA GLU A 61 -5.74 28.02 5.63
C GLU A 61 -5.32 27.67 4.18
N ILE A 62 -6.20 27.02 3.40
CA ILE A 62 -5.98 26.75 1.98
C ILE A 62 -6.32 27.97 1.15
N ARG A 63 -5.52 28.24 0.12
CA ARG A 63 -5.77 29.29 -0.89
C ARG A 63 -5.63 28.69 -2.29
N PRO A 64 -6.58 28.97 -3.18
CA PRO A 64 -6.45 28.59 -4.58
C PRO A 64 -5.39 29.44 -5.30
N ARG A 65 -4.68 28.83 -6.24
CA ARG A 65 -3.76 29.52 -7.15
C ARG A 65 -3.83 28.92 -8.55
N ALA A 66 -3.24 29.58 -9.53
CA ALA A 66 -3.10 29.01 -10.86
C ALA A 66 -2.34 27.68 -10.78
N GLY A 67 -2.99 26.58 -11.20
CA GLY A 67 -2.42 25.24 -11.22
C GLY A 67 -2.54 24.43 -9.92
N GLY A 68 -3.34 24.85 -8.93
CA GLY A 68 -3.60 24.02 -7.75
C GLY A 68 -3.87 24.81 -6.47
N LEU A 69 -3.50 24.22 -5.35
CA LEU A 69 -3.67 24.79 -4.02
C LEU A 69 -2.33 25.27 -3.45
N MET A 70 -2.39 26.21 -2.53
CA MET A 70 -1.31 26.60 -1.62
C MET A 70 -1.86 26.68 -0.20
N VAL A 71 -0.99 26.60 0.78
CA VAL A 71 -1.34 26.76 2.19
C VAL A 71 -0.70 28.05 2.72
N THR A 72 -1.34 28.71 3.67
CA THR A 72 -0.71 29.82 4.37
C THR A 72 0.39 29.34 5.33
N GLU A 73 1.30 30.21 5.73
CA GLU A 73 2.32 29.90 6.72
C GLU A 73 1.72 29.36 8.04
N LYS A 74 0.55 29.88 8.44
CA LYS A 74 -0.18 29.38 9.61
C LYS A 74 -0.68 27.95 9.46
N GLY A 75 -1.03 27.56 8.24
CA GLY A 75 -1.50 26.21 7.92
C GLY A 75 -0.40 25.14 7.84
N LEU A 76 0.89 25.50 7.98
CA LEU A 76 1.99 24.52 7.93
C LEU A 76 1.84 23.43 8.99
N SER A 77 1.45 23.78 10.22
CA SER A 77 1.23 22.81 11.30
C SER A 77 0.11 21.81 10.99
N ALA A 78 -0.92 22.25 10.26
CA ALA A 78 -1.98 21.34 9.81
C ALA A 78 -1.49 20.35 8.75
N VAL A 79 -0.65 20.79 7.80
CA VAL A 79 -0.01 19.91 6.82
C VAL A 79 0.89 18.89 7.51
N GLU A 80 1.69 19.31 8.48
CA GLU A 80 2.53 18.42 9.29
C GLU A 80 1.69 17.38 10.03
N SER A 81 0.57 17.79 10.60
CA SER A 81 -0.37 16.88 11.28
C SER A 81 -0.92 15.82 10.31
N ILE A 82 -1.31 16.19 9.08
CA ILE A 82 -1.77 15.24 8.05
C ILE A 82 -0.66 14.25 7.69
N LEU A 83 0.56 14.72 7.42
CA LEU A 83 1.68 13.86 7.05
C LEU A 83 2.05 12.89 8.16
N PHE A 84 2.07 13.35 9.41
CA PHE A 84 2.31 12.50 10.57
C PHE A 84 1.19 11.49 10.78
N SER A 85 -0.06 11.91 10.65
CA SER A 85 -1.22 11.02 10.75
C SER A 85 -1.20 9.95 9.66
N LYS A 86 -0.91 10.31 8.41
CA LYS A 86 -0.71 9.36 7.33
C LYS A 86 0.36 8.32 7.71
N TYR A 87 1.53 8.76 8.19
CA TYR A 87 2.59 7.85 8.65
C TYR A 87 2.09 6.89 9.73
N MET A 88 1.41 7.42 10.76
CA MET A 88 0.91 6.62 11.87
C MET A 88 -0.17 5.64 11.44
N MET A 89 -1.10 6.04 10.57
CA MET A 89 -2.14 5.17 10.03
C MET A 89 -1.55 4.03 9.19
N TYR A 90 -0.53 4.32 8.36
CA TYR A 90 0.17 3.25 7.66
C TYR A 90 0.84 2.28 8.62
N LYS A 91 1.51 2.77 9.66
CA LYS A 91 2.23 1.95 10.64
C LYS A 91 1.30 1.06 11.47
N THR A 92 0.16 1.57 11.88
CA THR A 92 -0.69 0.92 12.89
C THR A 92 -1.94 0.26 12.33
N VAL A 93 -2.41 0.68 11.15
CA VAL A 93 -3.61 0.18 10.51
C VAL A 93 -3.29 -0.46 9.16
N TYR A 94 -2.93 0.33 8.14
CA TYR A 94 -2.87 -0.17 6.77
C TYR A 94 -1.75 -1.20 6.54
N TRP A 95 -0.60 -1.03 7.21
CA TRP A 95 0.52 -1.99 7.13
C TRP A 95 0.71 -2.82 8.40
N HIS A 96 -0.30 -2.84 9.25
CA HIS A 96 -0.31 -3.79 10.37
C HIS A 96 -0.22 -5.22 9.81
N LYS A 97 0.59 -6.07 10.45
CA LYS A 97 0.88 -7.44 9.96
C LYS A 97 -0.39 -8.24 9.61
N THR A 98 -1.46 -8.12 10.40
CA THR A 98 -2.72 -8.84 10.17
C THR A 98 -3.38 -8.40 8.87
N VAL A 99 -3.41 -7.08 8.60
CA VAL A 99 -3.95 -6.52 7.36
C VAL A 99 -3.10 -6.96 6.17
N ARG A 100 -1.76 -6.90 6.30
CA ARG A 100 -0.86 -7.35 5.23
C ARG A 100 -1.02 -8.83 4.91
N ILE A 101 -1.18 -9.70 5.93
CA ILE A 101 -1.43 -11.13 5.72
C ILE A 101 -2.75 -11.34 4.96
N ALA A 102 -3.85 -10.73 5.42
CA ALA A 102 -5.16 -10.86 4.76
C ALA A 102 -5.10 -10.37 3.30
N THR A 103 -4.52 -9.18 3.08
CA THR A 103 -4.33 -8.61 1.73
C THR A 103 -3.47 -9.53 0.85
N GLY A 104 -2.36 -10.06 1.38
CA GLY A 104 -1.49 -10.98 0.65
C GLY A 104 -2.21 -12.28 0.25
N MET A 105 -3.04 -12.83 1.15
CA MET A 105 -3.84 -14.01 0.86
C MET A 105 -4.85 -13.76 -0.26
N ILE A 106 -5.59 -12.64 -0.21
CA ILE A 106 -6.57 -12.27 -1.25
C ILE A 106 -5.85 -12.02 -2.59
N LYS A 107 -4.81 -11.17 -2.60
CA LYS A 107 -4.01 -10.86 -3.80
C LYS A 107 -3.45 -12.14 -4.45
N LYS A 108 -2.93 -13.08 -3.65
CA LYS A 108 -2.41 -14.36 -4.17
C LYS A 108 -3.49 -15.20 -4.83
N ALA A 109 -4.67 -15.32 -4.21
CA ALA A 109 -5.79 -16.09 -4.76
C ALA A 109 -6.26 -15.50 -6.11
N VAL A 110 -6.45 -14.19 -6.16
CA VAL A 110 -6.88 -13.48 -7.39
C VAL A 110 -5.82 -13.59 -8.47
N LEU A 111 -4.54 -13.38 -8.16
CA LEU A 111 -3.44 -13.51 -9.12
C LEU A 111 -3.40 -14.90 -9.76
N LEU A 112 -3.52 -15.94 -8.96
CA LEU A 112 -3.53 -17.32 -9.46
C LEU A 112 -4.77 -17.60 -10.31
N ALA A 113 -5.94 -17.04 -9.95
CA ALA A 113 -7.16 -17.20 -10.73
C ALA A 113 -7.07 -16.50 -12.10
N LEU A 114 -6.53 -15.28 -12.15
CA LEU A 114 -6.29 -14.56 -13.41
C LEU A 114 -5.28 -15.31 -14.30
N LYS A 115 -4.17 -15.80 -13.71
CA LYS A 115 -3.17 -16.59 -14.46
C LYS A 115 -3.71 -17.92 -14.99
N ALA A 116 -4.61 -18.55 -14.26
CA ALA A 116 -5.27 -19.78 -14.66
C ALA A 116 -6.50 -19.55 -15.57
N SER A 117 -6.81 -18.29 -15.91
CA SER A 117 -8.02 -17.90 -16.67
C SER A 117 -9.32 -18.39 -16.03
N VAL A 118 -9.34 -18.58 -14.72
CA VAL A 118 -10.55 -18.88 -13.93
C VAL A 118 -11.36 -17.60 -13.72
N LEU A 119 -10.69 -16.45 -13.62
CA LEU A 119 -11.27 -15.11 -13.64
C LEU A 119 -10.63 -14.30 -14.76
N GLN A 120 -11.41 -13.36 -15.29
CA GLN A 120 -10.93 -12.26 -16.13
C GLN A 120 -10.95 -10.96 -15.32
N PRO A 121 -10.14 -9.93 -15.68
CA PRO A 121 -10.18 -8.63 -15.00
C PRO A 121 -11.58 -8.03 -14.90
N GLU A 122 -12.40 -8.23 -15.95
CA GLU A 122 -13.77 -7.72 -16.06
C GLU A 122 -14.71 -8.33 -15.03
N ASP A 123 -14.46 -9.57 -14.59
CA ASP A 123 -15.26 -10.24 -13.55
C ASP A 123 -15.15 -9.55 -12.18
N LEU A 124 -14.11 -8.74 -12.00
CA LEU A 124 -13.85 -8.03 -10.74
C LEU A 124 -14.44 -6.62 -10.70
N TYR A 125 -14.99 -6.12 -11.81
CA TYR A 125 -15.55 -4.78 -11.85
C TYR A 125 -16.94 -4.75 -11.20
N TRP A 126 -17.21 -3.65 -10.51
CA TRP A 126 -18.51 -3.34 -9.90
C TRP A 126 -18.98 -4.33 -8.82
N LEU A 127 -18.06 -5.13 -8.26
CA LEU A 127 -18.39 -6.02 -7.16
C LEU A 127 -18.31 -5.27 -5.82
N ASP A 128 -19.30 -5.52 -4.96
CA ASP A 128 -19.15 -5.29 -3.53
C ASP A 128 -18.47 -6.50 -2.84
N ASP A 129 -18.17 -6.38 -1.54
CA ASP A 129 -17.49 -7.43 -0.77
C ASP A 129 -18.28 -8.75 -0.76
N TYR A 130 -19.60 -8.68 -0.70
CA TYR A 130 -20.47 -9.87 -0.72
C TYR A 130 -20.47 -10.53 -2.10
N GLN A 131 -20.59 -9.74 -3.15
CA GLN A 131 -20.53 -10.23 -4.53
C GLN A 131 -19.18 -10.85 -4.85
N PHE A 132 -18.07 -10.24 -4.37
CA PHE A 132 -16.74 -10.80 -4.52
C PHE A 132 -16.60 -12.15 -3.80
N ALA A 133 -17.06 -12.27 -2.55
CA ALA A 133 -17.07 -13.53 -1.83
C ALA A 133 -17.88 -14.61 -2.57
N THR A 134 -19.10 -14.27 -3.03
CA THR A 134 -19.97 -15.18 -3.76
C THR A 134 -19.35 -15.61 -5.11
N LEU A 135 -18.69 -14.69 -5.82
CA LEU A 135 -17.98 -15.01 -7.07
C LEU A 135 -16.95 -16.12 -6.83
N THR A 136 -16.14 -15.99 -5.78
CA THR A 136 -15.10 -16.98 -5.47
C THR A 136 -15.64 -18.33 -5.02
N GLU A 137 -16.83 -18.38 -4.42
CA GLU A 137 -17.50 -19.62 -4.02
C GLU A 137 -18.07 -20.42 -5.21
N ARG A 138 -18.39 -19.75 -6.32
CA ARG A 138 -18.94 -20.39 -7.53
C ARG A 138 -17.92 -21.18 -8.33
N HIS A 139 -16.62 -20.99 -8.05
CA HIS A 139 -15.55 -21.64 -8.77
C HIS A 139 -14.85 -22.68 -7.90
N GLU A 140 -14.73 -23.92 -8.39
CA GLU A 140 -13.92 -24.96 -7.78
C GLU A 140 -12.44 -24.72 -8.10
N PHE A 141 -11.84 -23.75 -7.42
CA PHE A 141 -10.44 -23.38 -7.59
C PHE A 141 -9.74 -23.33 -6.23
N ALA A 142 -8.77 -24.21 -6.03
CA ALA A 142 -8.13 -24.40 -4.71
C ALA A 142 -7.58 -23.09 -4.09
N PRO A 143 -6.95 -22.15 -4.82
CA PRO A 143 -6.49 -20.90 -4.24
C PRO A 143 -7.59 -20.01 -3.63
N PHE A 144 -8.87 -20.16 -4.01
CA PHE A 144 -9.96 -19.41 -3.40
C PHE A 144 -10.22 -19.79 -1.93
N GLN A 145 -9.66 -20.90 -1.46
CA GLN A 145 -9.64 -21.20 -0.03
C GLN A 145 -8.92 -20.12 0.79
N LEU A 146 -7.96 -19.38 0.20
CA LEU A 146 -7.32 -18.26 0.88
C LEU A 146 -8.31 -17.14 1.22
N ILE A 147 -9.23 -16.81 0.29
CA ILE A 147 -10.27 -15.80 0.49
C ILE A 147 -11.25 -16.26 1.56
N ARG A 148 -11.72 -17.51 1.48
CA ARG A 148 -12.59 -18.11 2.51
C ARG A 148 -11.94 -18.05 3.90
N ARG A 149 -10.64 -18.37 4.00
CA ARG A 149 -9.90 -18.31 5.26
C ARG A 149 -9.81 -16.88 5.80
N VAL A 150 -9.69 -15.88 4.93
CA VAL A 150 -9.70 -14.46 5.37
C VAL A 150 -11.07 -14.10 5.95
N ILE A 151 -12.16 -14.46 5.29
CA ILE A 151 -13.54 -14.24 5.77
C ILE A 151 -13.77 -14.92 7.12
N GLU A 152 -13.28 -16.14 7.29
CA GLU A 152 -13.37 -16.91 8.51
C GLU A 152 -12.32 -16.51 9.58
N ARG A 153 -11.50 -15.49 9.31
CA ARG A 153 -10.41 -15.01 10.18
C ARG A 153 -9.34 -16.05 10.51
N ARG A 154 -9.16 -17.05 9.65
CA ARG A 154 -8.13 -18.09 9.73
C ARG A 154 -6.91 -17.72 8.90
N LEU A 155 -6.23 -16.66 9.30
CA LEU A 155 -5.12 -16.08 8.55
C LEU A 155 -3.84 -16.93 8.63
N TYR A 156 -3.01 -16.81 7.61
CA TYR A 156 -1.63 -17.30 7.64
C TYR A 156 -0.82 -16.64 8.75
N LYS A 157 0.38 -17.15 9.00
CA LYS A 157 1.29 -16.61 10.01
C LYS A 157 2.52 -16.00 9.36
N LEU A 158 3.03 -14.96 10.01
CA LEU A 158 4.31 -14.36 9.66
C LEU A 158 5.43 -15.33 10.04
N VAL A 159 6.22 -15.76 9.06
CA VAL A 159 7.40 -16.61 9.23
C VAL A 159 8.64 -15.76 9.45
N ALA A 160 8.86 -14.77 8.58
CA ALA A 160 9.98 -13.87 8.63
C ALA A 160 9.64 -12.52 8.00
N ALA A 161 10.33 -11.48 8.45
CA ALA A 161 10.28 -10.16 7.83
C ALA A 161 11.69 -9.56 7.81
N VAL A 162 12.02 -8.86 6.73
CA VAL A 162 13.24 -8.08 6.55
C VAL A 162 12.89 -6.67 6.07
N ALA A 163 13.66 -5.66 6.48
CA ALA A 163 13.45 -4.31 5.97
C ALA A 163 13.70 -4.27 4.46
N PHE A 164 12.83 -3.56 3.72
CA PHE A 164 13.05 -3.34 2.30
C PHE A 164 14.27 -2.42 2.11
N ASP A 165 15.21 -2.86 1.29
CA ASP A 165 16.39 -2.11 0.90
C ASP A 165 16.34 -1.80 -0.60
N ALA A 166 16.33 -0.52 -0.95
CA ALA A 166 16.27 -0.05 -2.34
C ALA A 166 17.59 -0.28 -3.12
N GLU A 167 18.70 -0.55 -2.42
CA GLU A 167 19.98 -0.90 -3.03
C GLU A 167 20.10 -2.41 -3.29
N ASN A 168 19.23 -3.22 -2.73
CA ASN A 168 19.25 -4.67 -2.89
C ASN A 168 18.52 -5.09 -4.16
N THR A 169 19.25 -5.68 -5.10
CA THR A 169 18.72 -6.10 -6.42
C THR A 169 17.62 -7.15 -6.32
N LEU A 170 17.70 -8.05 -5.31
CA LEU A 170 16.62 -9.02 -5.06
C LEU A 170 15.35 -8.31 -4.59
N HIS A 171 15.46 -7.35 -3.66
CA HIS A 171 14.30 -6.60 -3.17
C HIS A 171 13.62 -5.82 -4.28
N LEU A 172 14.39 -5.24 -5.21
CA LEU A 172 13.86 -4.55 -6.39
C LEU A 172 13.11 -5.53 -7.30
N LYS A 173 13.66 -6.72 -7.57
CA LYS A 173 12.98 -7.76 -8.35
C LYS A 173 11.69 -8.23 -7.70
N LEU A 174 11.69 -8.45 -6.39
CA LEU A 174 10.49 -8.90 -5.66
C LEU A 174 9.33 -7.89 -5.68
N GLN A 175 9.54 -6.66 -6.14
CA GLN A 175 8.45 -5.71 -6.38
C GLN A 175 7.60 -6.13 -7.60
N ASP A 176 8.23 -6.69 -8.64
CA ASP A 176 7.48 -7.26 -9.76
C ASP A 176 6.72 -8.52 -9.32
N VAL A 177 5.46 -8.60 -9.71
CA VAL A 177 4.56 -9.68 -9.28
C VAL A 177 4.94 -11.03 -9.89
N ASN A 178 5.49 -11.06 -11.11
CA ASN A 178 5.88 -12.31 -11.77
C ASN A 178 7.21 -12.82 -11.23
N ASP A 179 8.19 -11.94 -11.03
CA ASP A 179 9.47 -12.28 -10.40
C ASP A 179 9.25 -12.82 -8.98
N ARG A 180 8.36 -12.17 -8.22
CA ARG A 180 7.98 -12.61 -6.88
C ARG A 180 7.30 -13.98 -6.89
N LEU A 181 6.38 -14.22 -7.83
CA LEU A 181 5.73 -15.52 -7.97
C LEU A 181 6.73 -16.62 -8.31
N GLY A 182 7.67 -16.38 -9.26
CA GLY A 182 8.73 -17.32 -9.57
C GLY A 182 9.61 -17.65 -8.38
N PHE A 183 9.93 -16.63 -7.56
CA PHE A 183 10.70 -16.84 -6.34
C PHE A 183 9.92 -17.64 -5.28
N GLU A 184 8.61 -17.44 -5.15
CA GLU A 184 7.75 -18.26 -4.30
C GLU A 184 7.70 -19.71 -4.77
N GLU A 185 7.65 -19.96 -6.09
CA GLU A 185 7.69 -21.32 -6.66
C GLU A 185 9.01 -22.04 -6.33
N ASP A 186 10.13 -21.32 -6.43
CA ASP A 186 11.44 -21.89 -6.06
C ASP A 186 11.50 -22.21 -4.56
N LEU A 187 10.97 -21.32 -3.72
CA LEU A 187 10.92 -21.55 -2.28
C LEU A 187 10.02 -22.74 -1.92
N VAL A 188 8.85 -22.86 -2.57
CA VAL A 188 7.96 -24.02 -2.40
C VAL A 188 8.70 -25.31 -2.76
N ARG A 189 9.39 -25.36 -3.92
CA ARG A 189 10.19 -26.52 -4.32
C ARG A 189 11.30 -26.88 -3.32
N ALA A 190 11.96 -25.88 -2.74
CA ALA A 190 12.98 -26.13 -1.71
C ALA A 190 12.38 -26.73 -0.44
N VAL A 191 11.22 -26.24 -0.02
CA VAL A 191 10.50 -26.75 1.16
C VAL A 191 9.94 -28.15 0.91
N GLU A 192 9.37 -28.43 -0.28
CA GLU A 192 8.90 -29.77 -0.69
C GLU A 192 10.00 -30.82 -0.55
N LYS A 193 11.23 -30.52 -0.95
CA LYS A 193 12.37 -31.43 -0.82
C LYS A 193 12.67 -31.78 0.65
N LEU A 194 12.49 -30.82 1.57
CA LEU A 194 12.71 -31.02 2.99
C LEU A 194 11.58 -31.81 3.65
N MET A 195 10.35 -31.63 3.15
CA MET A 195 9.17 -32.29 3.69
C MET A 195 8.92 -33.68 3.08
N GLY A 196 9.49 -33.96 1.90
CA GLY A 196 9.25 -35.21 1.17
C GLY A 196 7.83 -35.34 0.58
N ARG A 197 7.07 -34.21 0.51
CA ARG A 197 5.72 -34.16 -0.07
C ARG A 197 5.49 -32.88 -0.85
N ARG A 198 4.48 -32.92 -1.73
CA ARG A 198 4.04 -31.76 -2.50
C ARG A 198 3.35 -30.72 -1.61
N LEU A 199 3.58 -29.47 -1.94
CA LEU A 199 2.88 -28.31 -1.40
C LEU A 199 2.13 -27.59 -2.51
N GLN A 200 1.08 -26.89 -2.14
CA GLN A 200 0.39 -25.98 -3.06
C GLN A 200 1.17 -24.66 -3.13
N LEU A 201 1.20 -24.05 -4.31
CA LEU A 201 1.91 -22.78 -4.52
C LEU A 201 1.44 -21.67 -3.57
N GLN A 202 0.15 -21.68 -3.22
CA GLN A 202 -0.42 -20.71 -2.29
C GLN A 202 -0.04 -20.96 -0.82
N SER A 203 0.63 -22.06 -0.46
CA SER A 203 1.03 -22.33 0.94
C SER A 203 2.04 -21.33 1.49
N LEU A 204 2.80 -20.68 0.61
CA LEU A 204 3.75 -19.62 0.92
C LEU A 204 3.41 -18.34 0.16
N ILE A 205 3.49 -17.22 0.83
CA ILE A 205 3.19 -15.91 0.24
C ILE A 205 4.26 -14.91 0.64
N ILE A 206 4.94 -14.33 -0.34
CA ILE A 206 5.85 -13.20 -0.14
C ILE A 206 5.07 -11.90 -0.34
N ASP A 207 5.08 -11.06 0.67
CA ASP A 207 4.44 -9.76 0.64
C ASP A 207 5.50 -8.66 0.57
N VAL A 208 5.36 -7.80 -0.44
CA VAL A 208 6.18 -6.60 -0.61
C VAL A 208 5.22 -5.42 -0.74
N PRO A 209 5.10 -4.56 0.28
CA PRO A 209 4.26 -3.38 0.18
C PRO A 209 4.73 -2.45 -0.93
N GLU A 210 3.77 -1.87 -1.65
CA GLU A 210 4.06 -0.81 -2.62
C GLU A 210 4.66 0.42 -1.91
N PRO A 211 5.53 1.20 -2.58
CA PRO A 211 6.09 2.40 -1.96
C PRO A 211 4.96 3.39 -1.61
N ILE A 212 5.02 3.98 -0.43
CA ILE A 212 4.14 5.08 -0.04
C ILE A 212 4.79 6.38 -0.52
N THR A 213 4.01 7.23 -1.14
CA THR A 213 4.41 8.60 -1.44
C THR A 213 3.90 9.54 -0.35
N PHE A 214 4.78 10.45 0.08
CA PHE A 214 4.43 11.60 0.89
C PHE A 214 4.67 12.82 0.02
N GLU A 215 3.59 13.41 -0.48
CA GLU A 215 3.67 14.59 -1.30
C GLU A 215 4.02 15.78 -0.40
N ILE A 216 5.18 16.39 -0.61
CA ILE A 216 5.66 17.57 0.12
C ILE A 216 5.83 18.79 -0.83
N ASN A 217 5.38 18.66 -2.08
CA ASN A 217 5.46 19.74 -3.09
C ASN A 217 4.26 20.66 -2.98
N LEU A 218 4.02 21.23 -1.81
CA LEU A 218 2.92 22.16 -1.57
C LEU A 218 3.48 23.59 -1.55
N PRO A 219 2.94 24.53 -2.33
CA PRO A 219 3.29 25.95 -2.24
C PRO A 219 2.78 26.54 -0.92
N VAL A 220 3.61 27.38 -0.30
CA VAL A 220 3.35 28.04 0.98
C VAL A 220 3.35 29.55 0.76
N LEU A 221 2.25 30.20 1.13
CA LEU A 221 2.12 31.66 1.13
C LEU A 221 2.72 32.22 2.42
N GLN A 222 3.82 32.94 2.30
CA GLN A 222 4.49 33.57 3.44
C GLN A 222 3.68 34.78 3.96
N GLY A 223 3.59 34.87 5.30
CA GLY A 223 2.96 36.02 5.94
C GLY A 223 3.78 37.31 5.76
N GLY A 224 3.13 38.38 5.32
CA GLY A 224 3.70 39.71 5.33
C GLY A 224 4.11 40.28 3.97
N ASN A 225 4.62 39.53 3.03
CA ASN A 225 5.05 40.04 1.70
C ASN A 225 4.34 39.37 0.51
N GLY A 226 3.48 38.35 0.77
CA GLY A 226 2.78 37.63 -0.31
C GLY A 226 3.71 36.74 -1.14
N GLU A 227 4.92 36.47 -0.69
CA GLU A 227 5.86 35.60 -1.34
C GLU A 227 5.39 34.14 -1.24
N VAL A 228 5.59 33.33 -2.28
CA VAL A 228 5.26 31.93 -2.33
C VAL A 228 6.57 31.13 -2.32
N THR A 229 6.73 30.29 -1.28
CA THR A 229 7.84 29.36 -1.19
C THR A 229 7.34 27.92 -1.38
N VAL A 230 8.25 26.96 -1.50
CA VAL A 230 7.89 25.53 -1.52
C VAL A 230 7.95 25.01 -0.10
N TYR A 231 6.99 24.17 0.28
CA TYR A 231 6.91 23.55 1.62
C TYR A 231 8.24 22.92 2.06
N GLU A 232 8.95 22.27 1.15
CA GLU A 232 10.26 21.66 1.40
C GLU A 232 11.30 22.67 1.93
N HIS A 233 11.17 23.94 1.57
CA HIS A 233 12.06 25.02 2.06
C HIS A 233 11.50 25.74 3.28
N SER A 234 10.32 25.30 3.76
CA SER A 234 9.78 25.80 5.03
C SER A 234 10.56 25.22 6.22
N ARG A 235 10.33 25.81 7.41
CA ARG A 235 10.92 25.30 8.67
C ARG A 235 10.19 24.04 9.18
N SER A 236 9.76 23.16 8.28
CA SER A 236 9.06 21.93 8.62
C SER A 236 10.04 20.80 8.96
N VAL A 237 9.63 19.95 9.89
CA VAL A 237 10.32 18.68 10.18
C VAL A 237 10.14 17.64 9.06
N PHE A 238 9.12 17.82 8.22
CA PHE A 238 8.82 16.94 7.07
C PHE A 238 9.57 17.39 5.82
N ASN A 239 10.84 17.14 5.79
CA ASN A 239 11.69 17.31 4.61
C ASN A 239 11.88 15.97 3.89
N ARG A 240 12.58 15.96 2.74
CA ARG A 240 12.83 14.74 1.95
C ARG A 240 13.50 13.63 2.75
N ASP A 241 14.39 13.96 3.65
CA ASP A 241 15.16 12.95 4.40
C ASP A 241 14.32 12.32 5.49
N SER A 242 13.52 13.11 6.23
CA SER A 242 12.60 12.56 7.22
C SER A 242 11.51 11.70 6.56
N VAL A 243 10.97 12.13 5.41
CA VAL A 243 10.00 11.34 4.64
C VAL A 243 10.61 10.03 4.15
N ARG A 244 11.83 10.05 3.61
CA ARG A 244 12.56 8.82 3.23
C ARG A 244 12.76 7.89 4.42
N SER A 245 13.11 8.44 5.58
CA SER A 245 13.28 7.67 6.82
C SER A 245 11.98 7.02 7.26
N PHE A 246 10.83 7.71 7.15
CA PHE A 246 9.52 7.14 7.44
C PHE A 246 9.19 5.98 6.52
N VAL A 247 9.31 6.17 5.21
CA VAL A 247 9.04 5.11 4.22
C VAL A 247 9.94 3.90 4.48
N ARG A 248 11.24 4.13 4.69
CA ARG A 248 12.21 3.06 4.97
C ARG A 248 11.89 2.30 6.25
N SER A 249 11.45 2.99 7.30
CA SER A 249 11.11 2.36 8.59
C SER A 249 9.85 1.49 8.54
N LEU A 250 8.96 1.75 7.60
CA LEU A 250 7.69 1.05 7.48
C LEU A 250 7.74 -0.14 6.52
N ARG A 251 8.53 -0.04 5.44
CA ARG A 251 8.48 -0.99 4.35
C ARG A 251 9.27 -2.25 4.65
N THR A 252 8.59 -3.38 4.69
CA THR A 252 9.19 -4.70 4.96
C THR A 252 8.79 -5.72 3.91
N ILE A 253 9.71 -6.62 3.57
CA ILE A 253 9.40 -7.83 2.83
C ILE A 253 9.08 -8.91 3.85
N SER A 254 7.94 -9.58 3.71
CA SER A 254 7.47 -10.59 4.66
C SER A 254 7.16 -11.90 3.96
N LEU A 255 7.48 -13.02 4.61
CA LEU A 255 6.99 -14.34 4.23
C LEU A 255 5.87 -14.75 5.15
N PHE A 256 4.73 -15.08 4.57
CA PHE A 256 3.58 -15.66 5.26
C PHE A 256 3.42 -17.13 4.84
N ALA A 257 3.03 -17.98 5.79
CA ALA A 257 2.79 -19.39 5.53
C ALA A 257 1.51 -19.86 6.20
N GLU A 258 0.95 -20.93 5.65
CA GLU A 258 -0.10 -21.70 6.31
C GLU A 258 0.38 -22.21 7.67
N GLN A 259 -0.49 -22.22 8.66
CA GLN A 259 -0.19 -22.75 9.97
C GLN A 259 -0.30 -24.28 9.95
N GLU A 260 0.83 -24.93 9.73
CA GLU A 260 1.00 -26.37 9.73
C GLU A 260 2.34 -26.72 10.40
N ASP A 261 2.35 -27.66 11.35
CA ASP A 261 3.53 -27.96 12.16
C ASP A 261 4.72 -28.49 11.33
N GLU A 262 4.43 -29.28 10.31
CA GLU A 262 5.45 -29.85 9.44
C GLU A 262 6.07 -28.76 8.55
N LEU A 263 5.24 -27.89 7.97
CA LEU A 263 5.68 -26.74 7.19
C LEU A 263 6.51 -25.78 8.05
N SER A 264 6.06 -25.49 9.25
CA SER A 264 6.79 -24.62 10.20
C SER A 264 8.17 -25.16 10.51
N ARG A 265 8.29 -26.48 10.82
CA ARG A 265 9.59 -27.14 11.06
C ARG A 265 10.49 -27.15 9.83
N ALA A 266 9.93 -27.29 8.63
CA ALA A 266 10.71 -27.22 7.38
C ALA A 266 11.25 -25.80 7.15
N LEU A 267 10.42 -24.77 7.39
CA LEU A 267 10.81 -23.38 7.26
C LEU A 267 11.85 -22.93 8.30
N GLU A 268 11.84 -23.51 9.50
CA GLU A 268 12.88 -23.28 10.53
C GLU A 268 14.25 -23.81 10.11
N LYS A 269 14.30 -24.92 9.33
CA LYS A 269 15.57 -25.50 8.83
C LYS A 269 16.24 -24.65 7.77
N ILE A 270 15.49 -23.82 7.09
CA ILE A 270 16.01 -22.87 6.10
C ILE A 270 16.08 -21.48 6.74
N ASN A 271 17.17 -20.76 6.51
CA ASN A 271 17.28 -19.39 7.00
C ASN A 271 16.46 -18.43 6.11
N VAL A 272 15.13 -18.38 6.34
CA VAL A 272 14.21 -17.57 5.52
C VAL A 272 14.63 -16.10 5.46
N LYS A 273 15.13 -15.50 6.57
CA LYS A 273 15.62 -14.12 6.55
C LYS A 273 16.77 -13.95 5.56
N LYS A 274 17.72 -14.88 5.57
CA LYS A 274 18.85 -14.87 4.63
C LYS A 274 18.37 -15.02 3.19
N ILE A 275 17.43 -15.92 2.94
CA ILE A 275 16.83 -16.13 1.62
C ILE A 275 16.14 -14.84 1.12
N LEU A 276 15.39 -14.15 1.98
CA LEU A 276 14.74 -12.88 1.61
C LEU A 276 15.75 -11.74 1.38
N THR A 277 16.96 -11.83 1.90
CA THR A 277 18.00 -10.80 1.75
C THR A 277 18.99 -11.08 0.62
N GLU A 278 19.41 -12.34 0.48
CA GLU A 278 20.49 -12.74 -0.44
C GLU A 278 20.00 -13.59 -1.63
N GLY A 279 18.78 -14.10 -1.58
CA GLY A 279 18.25 -15.06 -2.55
C GLY A 279 18.50 -16.51 -2.15
N MET A 280 17.94 -17.41 -2.98
CA MET A 280 18.22 -18.84 -2.88
C MET A 280 19.53 -19.14 -3.64
N ARG A 281 20.42 -19.85 -3.02
CA ARG A 281 21.67 -20.36 -3.63
C ARG A 281 21.46 -21.72 -4.23
#